data_90dd5ec37d26dd674b5d7ed3f87faa86
#
_entry.id   90dd5ec37d26dd674b5d7ed3f87faa86
#
_cell.length_a   1.000
_cell.length_b   1.000
_cell.length_c   1.000
_cell.angle_alpha   90.00
_cell.angle_beta   90.00
_cell.angle_gamma   90.00
#
_symmetry.space_group_name_H-M   'P 1'
#
loop_
_entity.id
_entity.type
_entity.pdbx_description
1 polymer ?
#
loop_
_entity_poly.entity_id
_entity_poly.type
_entity_poly.pdbx_seq_one_letter_code
_entity_poly.pdbx_strand_id
1 'polypeptide(L)'
;MHGAGSLAHEWWHGLDDYLGTKMGAKGMLSEQPRLYAPFQKLIDTMKYKPETPEQAAKRTEAQTERTRKNAASWLDSSVLASLKRYGNEEQMETYAVLREAFLSGEPGSVEQISAFKKNVTGRVIPKSERERLEIFERMLSGMQAQEAPQIGRTETDFYRNSVRMGKECEKDGGYWDSNVEMTARAFACYIKDKLPYTSDYLAGHADCALTLVSGKGGEMEVLKAFPVGEER
;
A
#
# COMPACT_ATOMS: atom_id res chain seq x y z
N MET A 1 -20.43 24.71 -19.69
CA MET A 1 -21.52 24.90 -18.70
C MET A 1 -20.92 24.55 -17.35
N HIS A 2 -20.44 25.55 -16.60
CA HIS A 2 -19.93 25.38 -15.27
C HIS A 2 -21.04 25.67 -14.29
N GLY A 3 -21.41 24.79 -13.38
CA GLY A 3 -22.24 25.06 -12.23
C GLY A 3 -23.52 24.25 -12.02
N ALA A 4 -24.13 23.68 -13.04
CA ALA A 4 -25.31 22.85 -12.82
C ALA A 4 -24.92 21.50 -12.20
N GLY A 5 -25.43 21.20 -11.00
CA GLY A 5 -25.18 19.93 -10.31
C GLY A 5 -23.98 19.90 -9.37
N SER A 6 -23.28 21.02 -9.16
CA SER A 6 -22.11 21.12 -8.27
C SER A 6 -22.40 21.88 -6.97
N LEU A 7 -23.65 22.36 -6.75
CA LEU A 7 -23.92 23.24 -5.61
C LEU A 7 -23.56 22.60 -4.27
N ALA A 8 -23.87 21.33 -4.06
CA ALA A 8 -23.52 20.64 -2.81
C ALA A 8 -21.99 20.53 -2.63
N HIS A 9 -21.24 20.32 -3.71
CA HIS A 9 -19.78 20.32 -3.71
C HIS A 9 -19.22 21.69 -3.30
N GLU A 10 -19.65 22.76 -3.97
CA GLU A 10 -19.20 24.12 -3.66
C GLU A 10 -19.61 24.58 -2.25
N TRP A 11 -20.82 24.21 -1.84
CA TRP A 11 -21.31 24.53 -0.49
C TRP A 11 -20.46 23.86 0.58
N TRP A 12 -19.96 22.63 0.31
CA TRP A 12 -19.05 21.93 1.23
C TRP A 12 -17.77 22.74 1.47
N HIS A 13 -17.17 23.34 0.46
CA HIS A 13 -15.96 24.13 0.64
C HIS A 13 -16.19 25.29 1.63
N GLY A 14 -17.35 25.98 1.53
CA GLY A 14 -17.71 27.00 2.51
C GLY A 14 -17.93 26.44 3.92
N LEU A 15 -18.54 25.27 4.04
CA LEU A 15 -18.72 24.60 5.32
C LEU A 15 -17.39 24.12 5.91
N ASP A 16 -16.51 23.58 5.11
CA ASP A 16 -15.19 23.07 5.51
C ASP A 16 -14.30 24.21 6.04
N ASP A 17 -14.29 25.36 5.38
CA ASP A 17 -13.63 26.59 5.85
C ASP A 17 -14.22 27.10 7.17
N TYR A 18 -15.56 27.16 7.26
CA TYR A 18 -16.23 27.53 8.50
C TYR A 18 -15.90 26.59 9.67
N LEU A 19 -15.91 25.28 9.44
CA LEU A 19 -15.55 24.28 10.44
C LEU A 19 -14.07 24.41 10.81
N GLY A 20 -13.19 24.63 9.84
CA GLY A 20 -11.77 24.90 10.06
C GLY A 20 -11.56 26.07 11.00
N THR A 21 -12.21 27.20 10.71
CA THR A 21 -12.16 28.40 11.57
C THR A 21 -12.66 28.11 12.99
N LYS A 22 -13.75 27.37 13.15
CA LYS A 22 -14.30 26.99 14.47
C LYS A 22 -13.38 26.07 15.26
N MET A 23 -12.61 25.22 14.59
CA MET A 23 -11.65 24.27 15.19
C MET A 23 -10.24 24.86 15.33
N GLY A 24 -10.02 26.12 14.92
CA GLY A 24 -8.74 26.78 15.02
C GLY A 24 -7.74 26.38 13.91
N ALA A 25 -8.22 25.87 12.79
CA ALA A 25 -7.40 25.63 11.62
C ALA A 25 -6.97 26.94 10.94
N LYS A 26 -5.86 26.88 10.21
CA LYS A 26 -5.47 27.94 9.26
C LYS A 26 -5.96 27.54 7.86
N GLY A 27 -7.26 27.74 7.59
CA GLY A 27 -7.92 27.31 6.36
C GLY A 27 -8.94 26.20 6.61
N MET A 28 -9.17 25.35 5.64
CA MET A 28 -10.17 24.29 5.69
C MET A 28 -9.82 23.19 6.70
N LEU A 29 -10.83 22.65 7.37
CA LEU A 29 -10.62 21.56 8.33
C LEU A 29 -10.07 20.31 7.65
N SER A 30 -10.44 20.05 6.41
CA SER A 30 -9.95 18.92 5.60
C SER A 30 -8.44 18.97 5.33
N GLU A 31 -7.82 20.15 5.35
CA GLU A 31 -6.36 20.30 5.27
C GLU A 31 -5.66 19.97 6.60
N GLN A 32 -6.37 20.10 7.72
CA GLN A 32 -5.87 19.89 9.07
C GLN A 32 -6.78 18.95 9.88
N PRO A 33 -7.12 17.76 9.35
CA PRO A 33 -8.18 16.91 9.91
C PRO A 33 -7.90 16.42 11.33
N ARG A 34 -6.62 16.40 11.74
CA ARG A 34 -6.20 15.99 13.10
C ARG A 34 -6.69 16.93 14.20
N LEU A 35 -7.13 18.14 13.86
CA LEU A 35 -7.73 19.07 14.84
C LEU A 35 -9.07 18.57 15.37
N TYR A 36 -9.76 17.68 14.63
CA TYR A 36 -11.01 17.09 15.05
C TYR A 36 -11.02 15.58 14.74
N ALA A 37 -10.87 14.76 15.75
CA ALA A 37 -10.71 13.32 15.61
C ALA A 37 -11.81 12.61 14.77
N PRO A 38 -13.12 12.96 14.88
CA PRO A 38 -14.13 12.40 14.00
C PRO A 38 -13.90 12.72 12.53
N PHE A 39 -13.38 13.91 12.23
CA PHE A 39 -13.09 14.30 10.85
C PHE A 39 -11.86 13.57 10.30
N GLN A 40 -10.82 13.38 11.13
CA GLN A 40 -9.69 12.54 10.75
C GLN A 40 -10.14 11.11 10.44
N LYS A 41 -11.06 10.57 11.26
CA LYS A 41 -11.64 9.24 11.00
C LYS A 41 -12.42 9.19 9.68
N LEU A 42 -13.16 10.26 9.33
CA LEU A 42 -13.84 10.37 8.03
C LEU A 42 -12.82 10.31 6.89
N ILE A 43 -11.76 11.13 6.94
CA ILE A 43 -10.69 11.12 5.94
C ILE A 43 -10.06 9.72 5.81
N ASP A 44 -9.76 9.07 6.94
CA ASP A 44 -9.18 7.73 6.95
C ASP A 44 -10.12 6.71 6.30
N THR A 45 -11.42 6.79 6.56
CA THR A 45 -12.44 5.90 5.97
C THR A 45 -12.60 6.13 4.46
N MET A 46 -12.49 7.39 4.00
CA MET A 46 -12.52 7.69 2.57
C MET A 46 -11.29 7.15 1.83
N LYS A 47 -10.14 7.13 2.49
CA LYS A 47 -8.87 6.71 1.88
C LYS A 47 -8.58 5.23 2.02
N TYR A 48 -8.99 4.61 3.13
CA TYR A 48 -8.58 3.25 3.47
C TYR A 48 -9.76 2.42 3.96
N LYS A 49 -9.80 1.17 3.51
CA LYS A 49 -10.74 0.14 3.95
C LYS A 49 -9.97 -1.08 4.48
N PRO A 50 -10.58 -1.92 5.32
CA PRO A 50 -9.97 -3.19 5.69
C PRO A 50 -9.66 -4.03 4.46
N GLU A 51 -8.52 -4.71 4.46
CA GLU A 51 -8.22 -5.71 3.44
C GLU A 51 -9.20 -6.88 3.54
N THR A 52 -9.54 -7.47 2.39
CA THR A 52 -10.18 -8.79 2.40
C THR A 52 -9.17 -9.86 2.83
N PRO A 53 -9.63 -11.01 3.38
CA PRO A 53 -8.73 -12.13 3.70
C PRO A 53 -7.85 -12.55 2.52
N GLU A 54 -8.40 -12.53 1.30
CA GLU A 54 -7.66 -12.86 0.07
C GLU A 54 -6.58 -11.82 -0.25
N GLN A 55 -6.87 -10.54 -0.06
CA GLN A 55 -5.87 -9.46 -0.25
C GLN A 55 -4.76 -9.55 0.79
N ALA A 56 -5.11 -9.82 2.05
CA ALA A 56 -4.15 -10.02 3.12
C ALA A 56 -3.25 -11.24 2.83
N ALA A 57 -3.81 -12.35 2.35
CA ALA A 57 -3.06 -13.54 1.97
C ALA A 57 -2.09 -13.24 0.82
N LYS A 58 -2.54 -12.62 -0.27
CA LYS A 58 -1.68 -12.22 -1.41
C LYS A 58 -0.56 -11.27 -0.99
N ARG A 59 -0.86 -10.29 -0.13
CA ARG A 59 0.17 -9.37 0.39
C ARG A 59 1.22 -10.12 1.21
N THR A 60 0.78 -11.02 2.09
CA THR A 60 1.69 -11.83 2.92
C THR A 60 2.55 -12.75 2.06
N GLU A 61 1.98 -13.42 1.07
CA GLU A 61 2.70 -14.25 0.12
C GLU A 61 3.75 -13.45 -0.67
N ALA A 62 3.35 -12.31 -1.23
CA ALA A 62 4.27 -11.44 -1.96
C ALA A 62 5.40 -10.90 -1.07
N GLN A 63 5.10 -10.57 0.19
CA GLN A 63 6.10 -10.14 1.16
C GLN A 63 7.07 -11.28 1.51
N THR A 64 6.56 -12.48 1.72
CA THR A 64 7.38 -13.68 2.00
C THR A 64 8.31 -13.97 0.82
N GLU A 65 7.79 -13.97 -0.39
CA GLU A 65 8.58 -14.21 -1.60
C GLU A 65 9.67 -13.15 -1.81
N ARG A 66 9.33 -11.87 -1.58
CA ARG A 66 10.31 -10.77 -1.63
C ARG A 66 11.41 -10.95 -0.56
N THR A 67 11.02 -11.33 0.66
CA THR A 67 11.97 -11.58 1.76
C THR A 67 12.88 -12.75 1.41
N ARG A 68 12.35 -13.86 0.88
CA ARG A 68 13.14 -15.02 0.43
C ARG A 68 14.13 -14.65 -0.67
N LYS A 69 13.71 -13.89 -1.68
CA LYS A 69 14.60 -13.41 -2.76
C LYS A 69 15.74 -12.55 -2.23
N ASN A 70 15.43 -11.63 -1.33
CA ASN A 70 16.46 -10.79 -0.71
C ASN A 70 17.42 -11.63 0.16
N ALA A 71 16.89 -12.53 0.98
CA ALA A 71 17.67 -13.42 1.83
C ALA A 71 18.59 -14.32 0.99
N ALA A 72 18.08 -14.92 -0.09
CA ALA A 72 18.87 -15.71 -1.03
C ALA A 72 20.01 -14.91 -1.65
N SER A 73 19.71 -13.70 -2.15
CA SER A 73 20.72 -12.82 -2.76
C SER A 73 21.85 -12.46 -1.79
N TRP A 74 21.51 -12.14 -0.55
CA TRP A 74 22.50 -11.84 0.49
C TRP A 74 23.33 -13.07 0.88
N LEU A 75 22.69 -14.21 1.05
CA LEU A 75 23.38 -15.45 1.37
C LEU A 75 24.33 -15.85 0.25
N ASP A 76 23.87 -15.83 -1.00
CA ASP A 76 24.66 -16.21 -2.16
C ASP A 76 25.85 -15.25 -2.35
N SER A 77 25.68 -13.95 -2.12
CA SER A 77 26.79 -13.00 -2.17
C SER A 77 27.84 -13.24 -1.07
N SER A 78 27.41 -13.62 0.12
CA SER A 78 28.31 -13.84 1.26
C SER A 78 29.03 -15.20 1.22
N VAL A 79 28.45 -16.21 0.60
CA VAL A 79 28.90 -17.61 0.71
C VAL A 79 29.23 -18.22 -0.64
N LEU A 80 28.33 -18.17 -1.62
CA LEU A 80 28.41 -18.92 -2.86
C LEU A 80 29.66 -18.60 -3.69
N ALA A 81 30.04 -17.31 -3.77
CA ALA A 81 31.23 -16.91 -4.52
C ALA A 81 32.52 -17.54 -4.01
N SER A 82 32.65 -17.69 -2.69
CA SER A 82 33.79 -18.34 -2.07
C SER A 82 33.73 -19.87 -2.19
N LEU A 83 32.54 -20.47 -2.10
CA LEU A 83 32.36 -21.92 -2.31
C LEU A 83 32.65 -22.32 -3.74
N LYS A 84 32.21 -21.56 -4.74
CA LYS A 84 32.55 -21.83 -6.15
C LYS A 84 34.04 -21.80 -6.45
N ARG A 85 34.81 -21.06 -5.64
CA ARG A 85 36.26 -20.96 -5.83
C ARG A 85 37.05 -22.04 -5.09
N TYR A 86 36.57 -22.52 -3.95
CA TYR A 86 37.32 -23.39 -3.04
C TYR A 86 36.62 -24.71 -2.73
N GLY A 87 35.33 -24.86 -3.10
CA GLY A 87 34.55 -26.06 -2.84
C GLY A 87 34.58 -27.07 -3.98
N ASN A 88 34.12 -28.28 -3.68
CA ASN A 88 33.87 -29.36 -4.64
C ASN A 88 32.36 -29.57 -4.83
N GLU A 89 31.97 -30.51 -5.69
CA GLU A 89 30.57 -30.79 -6.06
C GLU A 89 29.72 -31.24 -4.84
N GLU A 90 30.25 -32.15 -4.01
CA GLU A 90 29.59 -32.61 -2.79
C GLU A 90 29.33 -31.46 -1.80
N GLN A 91 30.26 -30.52 -1.68
CA GLN A 91 30.12 -29.35 -0.83
C GLN A 91 29.10 -28.33 -1.40
N MET A 92 28.96 -28.27 -2.72
CA MET A 92 27.89 -27.44 -3.34
C MET A 92 26.52 -28.05 -3.10
N GLU A 93 26.36 -29.38 -3.13
CA GLU A 93 25.12 -30.05 -2.78
C GLU A 93 24.77 -29.84 -1.30
N THR A 94 25.75 -29.97 -0.40
CA THR A 94 25.57 -29.67 1.03
C THR A 94 25.13 -28.23 1.25
N TYR A 95 25.74 -27.27 0.53
CA TYR A 95 25.33 -25.88 0.60
C TYR A 95 23.89 -25.67 0.12
N ALA A 96 23.48 -26.37 -0.93
CA ALA A 96 22.09 -26.26 -1.44
C ALA A 96 21.06 -26.67 -0.37
N VAL A 97 21.34 -27.73 0.39
CA VAL A 97 20.48 -28.17 1.52
C VAL A 97 20.45 -27.14 2.64
N LEU A 98 21.62 -26.64 3.05
CA LEU A 98 21.70 -25.60 4.09
C LEU A 98 21.02 -24.27 3.66
N ARG A 99 21.13 -23.93 2.38
CA ARG A 99 20.48 -22.77 1.78
C ARG A 99 18.96 -22.91 1.84
N GLU A 100 18.42 -24.09 1.53
CA GLU A 100 16.98 -24.33 1.59
C GLU A 100 16.48 -24.28 3.05
N ALA A 101 17.19 -24.86 4.00
CA ALA A 101 16.89 -24.74 5.42
C ALA A 101 16.85 -23.29 5.89
N PHE A 102 17.79 -22.45 5.45
CA PHE A 102 17.79 -21.01 5.74
C PHE A 102 16.58 -20.30 5.10
N LEU A 103 16.27 -20.56 3.84
CA LEU A 103 15.15 -19.93 3.12
C LEU A 103 13.78 -20.42 3.61
N SER A 104 13.73 -21.60 4.22
CA SER A 104 12.55 -22.07 4.95
C SER A 104 12.43 -21.47 6.36
N GLY A 105 13.41 -20.69 6.82
CA GLY A 105 13.39 -20.06 8.15
C GLY A 105 13.68 -21.01 9.30
N GLU A 106 14.43 -22.09 9.03
CA GLU A 106 14.86 -23.03 10.07
C GLU A 106 15.82 -22.36 11.06
N PRO A 107 15.51 -22.35 12.37
CA PRO A 107 16.34 -21.72 13.37
C PRO A 107 17.76 -22.35 13.44
N GLY A 108 18.78 -21.50 13.51
CA GLY A 108 20.17 -21.92 13.58
C GLY A 108 20.82 -22.26 12.22
N SER A 109 20.10 -22.10 11.12
CA SER A 109 20.60 -22.30 9.76
C SER A 109 21.79 -21.40 9.43
N VAL A 110 21.79 -20.16 9.89
CA VAL A 110 22.91 -19.20 9.70
C VAL A 110 24.18 -19.69 10.41
N GLU A 111 24.05 -20.25 11.60
CA GLU A 111 25.21 -20.86 12.30
C GLU A 111 25.78 -22.06 11.56
N GLN A 112 24.93 -22.96 11.08
CA GLN A 112 25.32 -24.11 10.28
C GLN A 112 26.05 -23.70 9.00
N ILE A 113 25.52 -22.72 8.26
CA ILE A 113 26.14 -22.18 7.04
C ILE A 113 27.48 -21.52 7.36
N SER A 114 27.57 -20.78 8.46
CA SER A 114 28.81 -20.10 8.88
C SER A 114 29.91 -21.11 9.22
N ALA A 115 29.56 -22.17 9.97
CA ALA A 115 30.45 -23.26 10.28
C ALA A 115 30.89 -24.02 9.02
N PHE A 116 29.95 -24.34 8.14
CA PHE A 116 30.19 -24.97 6.86
C PHE A 116 31.17 -24.17 5.99
N LYS A 117 30.90 -22.87 5.78
CA LYS A 117 31.77 -21.97 5.01
C LYS A 117 33.21 -21.97 5.60
N LYS A 118 33.33 -21.84 6.93
CA LYS A 118 34.63 -21.86 7.60
C LYS A 118 35.38 -23.17 7.35
N ASN A 119 34.71 -24.32 7.42
CA ASN A 119 35.31 -25.61 7.20
C ASN A 119 35.81 -25.80 5.75
N VAL A 120 35.03 -25.34 4.76
CA VAL A 120 35.36 -25.47 3.33
C VAL A 120 36.41 -24.47 2.88
N THR A 121 36.30 -23.22 3.31
CA THR A 121 37.12 -22.13 2.75
C THR A 121 38.17 -21.58 3.70
N GLY A 122 38.16 -21.99 4.97
CA GLY A 122 38.97 -21.39 6.04
C GLY A 122 38.55 -19.96 6.43
N ARG A 123 37.47 -19.41 5.83
CA ARG A 123 37.06 -18.03 6.02
C ARG A 123 35.69 -17.95 6.73
N VAL A 124 35.55 -17.02 7.67
CA VAL A 124 34.32 -16.76 8.37
C VAL A 124 33.46 -15.77 7.59
N ILE A 125 32.14 -15.79 7.80
CA ILE A 125 31.24 -14.74 7.36
C ILE A 125 31.53 -13.49 8.22
N PRO A 126 31.74 -12.30 7.65
CA PRO A 126 31.91 -11.06 8.41
C PRO A 126 30.74 -10.83 9.38
N LYS A 127 31.04 -10.27 10.56
CA LYS A 127 30.04 -10.08 11.62
C LYS A 127 28.79 -9.31 11.14
N SER A 128 28.99 -8.24 10.39
CA SER A 128 27.88 -7.41 9.85
C SER A 128 27.01 -8.17 8.85
N GLU A 129 27.58 -9.05 8.04
CA GLU A 129 26.85 -9.89 7.09
C GLU A 129 26.08 -11.00 7.83
N ARG A 130 26.72 -11.61 8.84
CA ARG A 130 26.09 -12.63 9.68
C ARG A 130 24.90 -12.08 10.43
N GLU A 131 25.02 -10.90 11.09
CA GLU A 131 23.91 -10.24 11.79
C GLU A 131 22.72 -9.98 10.84
N ARG A 132 22.99 -9.62 9.59
CA ARG A 132 21.96 -9.43 8.57
C ARG A 132 21.28 -10.74 8.18
N LEU A 133 22.03 -11.82 8.01
CA LEU A 133 21.46 -13.14 7.73
C LEU A 133 20.61 -13.64 8.91
N GLU A 134 21.02 -13.41 10.15
CA GLU A 134 20.24 -13.75 11.36
C GLU A 134 18.92 -12.94 11.44
N ILE A 135 18.90 -11.70 10.92
CA ILE A 135 17.66 -10.93 10.79
C ILE A 135 16.72 -11.61 9.77
N PHE A 136 17.24 -12.01 8.61
CA PHE A 136 16.43 -12.71 7.61
C PHE A 136 15.91 -14.06 8.13
N GLU A 137 16.74 -14.85 8.81
CA GLU A 137 16.32 -16.11 9.43
C GLU A 137 15.14 -15.89 10.39
N ARG A 138 15.24 -14.91 11.30
CA ARG A 138 14.13 -14.56 12.22
C ARG A 138 12.87 -14.08 11.49
N MET A 139 13.02 -13.29 10.43
CA MET A 139 11.88 -12.84 9.63
C MET A 139 11.17 -14.00 8.94
N LEU A 140 11.93 -14.91 8.33
CA LEU A 140 11.39 -16.08 7.63
C LEU A 140 10.73 -17.07 8.61
N SER A 141 11.36 -17.33 9.75
CA SER A 141 10.78 -18.13 10.81
C SER A 141 9.48 -17.54 11.36
N GLY A 142 9.45 -16.23 11.60
CA GLY A 142 8.24 -15.52 12.03
C GLY A 142 7.10 -15.57 11.01
N MET A 143 7.42 -15.53 9.72
CA MET A 143 6.43 -15.65 8.64
C MET A 143 5.83 -17.05 8.55
N GLN A 144 6.61 -18.09 8.82
CA GLN A 144 6.09 -19.48 8.88
C GLN A 144 5.20 -19.74 10.10
N ALA A 145 5.51 -19.12 11.23
CA ALA A 145 4.74 -19.30 12.46
C ALA A 145 3.38 -18.59 12.44
N GLN A 146 3.11 -17.76 11.43
CA GLN A 146 1.85 -17.04 11.29
C GLN A 146 0.77 -17.97 10.70
N GLU A 147 -0.16 -18.45 11.53
CA GLU A 147 -1.27 -19.32 11.10
C GLU A 147 -2.29 -18.61 10.19
N ALA A 148 -2.44 -17.29 10.32
CA ALA A 148 -3.33 -16.49 9.48
C ALA A 148 -2.72 -15.12 9.15
N PRO A 149 -2.94 -14.60 7.93
CA PRO A 149 -2.49 -13.26 7.56
C PRO A 149 -3.22 -12.20 8.38
N GLN A 150 -2.46 -11.25 8.95
CA GLN A 150 -3.06 -10.11 9.63
C GLN A 150 -3.78 -9.22 8.61
N ILE A 151 -5.04 -8.91 8.88
CA ILE A 151 -5.83 -7.99 8.06
C ILE A 151 -5.27 -6.58 8.25
N GLY A 152 -4.74 -6.03 7.18
CA GLY A 152 -4.25 -4.66 7.11
C GLY A 152 -5.33 -3.70 6.61
N ARG A 153 -4.87 -2.57 6.08
CA ARG A 153 -5.71 -1.60 5.36
C ARG A 153 -5.25 -1.51 3.92
N THR A 154 -6.21 -1.45 3.01
CA THR A 154 -5.98 -1.16 1.59
C THR A 154 -6.62 0.16 1.22
N GLU A 155 -6.15 0.79 0.14
CA GLU A 155 -6.75 2.00 -0.39
C GLU A 155 -8.16 1.69 -0.93
N THR A 156 -9.08 2.64 -0.72
CA THR A 156 -10.39 2.61 -1.37
C THR A 156 -10.25 2.82 -2.89
N ASP A 157 -11.21 2.39 -3.65
CA ASP A 157 -11.25 2.65 -5.10
C ASP A 157 -11.43 4.14 -5.38
N PHE A 158 -12.20 4.82 -4.53
CA PHE A 158 -12.37 6.26 -4.58
C PHE A 158 -11.02 7.00 -4.44
N TYR A 159 -10.20 6.64 -3.45
CA TYR A 159 -8.88 7.27 -3.27
C TYR A 159 -7.91 6.93 -4.40
N ARG A 160 -7.81 5.64 -4.80
CA ARG A 160 -6.96 5.24 -5.93
C ARG A 160 -7.31 5.96 -7.23
N ASN A 161 -8.61 6.05 -7.53
CA ASN A 161 -9.07 6.77 -8.72
C ASN A 161 -8.72 8.25 -8.62
N SER A 162 -8.89 8.88 -7.46
CA SER A 162 -8.53 10.29 -7.23
C SER A 162 -7.04 10.54 -7.46
N VAL A 163 -6.16 9.69 -6.92
CA VAL A 163 -4.71 9.78 -7.14
C VAL A 163 -4.34 9.59 -8.62
N ARG A 164 -5.00 8.66 -9.32
CA ARG A 164 -4.76 8.45 -10.76
C ARG A 164 -5.21 9.66 -11.57
N MET A 165 -6.39 10.20 -11.28
CA MET A 165 -6.89 11.40 -11.94
C MET A 165 -5.96 12.59 -11.74
N GLY A 166 -5.43 12.79 -10.53
CA GLY A 166 -4.42 13.81 -10.27
C GLY A 166 -3.18 13.66 -11.13
N LYS A 167 -2.67 12.43 -11.29
CA LYS A 167 -1.48 12.16 -12.12
C LYS A 167 -1.70 12.31 -13.63
N GLU A 168 -2.90 11.97 -14.12
CA GLU A 168 -3.21 11.94 -15.55
C GLU A 168 -3.78 13.27 -16.06
N CYS A 169 -4.52 14.02 -15.23
CA CYS A 169 -5.19 15.25 -15.63
C CYS A 169 -4.42 16.52 -15.27
N GLU A 170 -3.46 16.46 -14.37
CA GLU A 170 -2.76 17.63 -13.86
C GLU A 170 -1.25 17.52 -14.03
N LYS A 171 -0.63 18.59 -14.50
CA LYS A 171 0.83 18.64 -14.66
C LYS A 171 1.58 18.60 -13.32
N ASP A 172 0.97 19.16 -12.26
CA ASP A 172 1.61 19.31 -10.95
C ASP A 172 0.96 18.45 -9.86
N GLY A 173 -0.13 17.72 -10.16
CA GLY A 173 -0.86 16.82 -9.23
C GLY A 173 -1.52 17.55 -8.05
N GLY A 174 -2.33 16.84 -7.28
CA GLY A 174 -2.77 17.29 -5.96
C GLY A 174 -4.17 17.86 -5.85
N TYR A 175 -4.85 18.23 -6.92
CA TYR A 175 -6.25 18.67 -6.84
C TYR A 175 -7.19 17.49 -6.52
N TRP A 176 -7.21 16.47 -7.39
CA TRP A 176 -8.14 15.35 -7.30
C TRP A 176 -8.00 14.49 -6.05
N ASP A 177 -6.80 14.34 -5.52
CA ASP A 177 -6.49 13.51 -4.34
C ASP A 177 -6.33 14.34 -3.05
N SER A 178 -6.54 15.67 -3.12
CA SER A 178 -6.58 16.51 -1.94
C SER A 178 -7.76 16.14 -1.03
N ASN A 179 -7.57 16.26 0.27
CA ASN A 179 -8.67 16.02 1.22
C ASN A 179 -9.84 16.96 0.97
N VAL A 180 -9.57 18.21 0.58
CA VAL A 180 -10.57 19.24 0.26
C VAL A 180 -11.52 18.76 -0.82
N GLU A 181 -10.97 18.34 -1.95
CA GLU A 181 -11.76 17.90 -3.10
C GLU A 181 -12.44 16.54 -2.88
N MET A 182 -11.75 15.62 -2.20
CA MET A 182 -12.32 14.32 -1.87
C MET A 182 -13.52 14.44 -0.95
N THR A 183 -13.44 15.29 0.10
CA THR A 183 -14.55 15.50 1.02
C THR A 183 -15.73 16.19 0.34
N ALA A 184 -15.48 17.16 -0.53
CA ALA A 184 -16.52 17.85 -1.29
C ALA A 184 -17.30 16.89 -2.22
N ARG A 185 -16.58 15.99 -2.90
CA ARG A 185 -17.21 14.96 -3.75
C ARG A 185 -17.98 13.93 -2.94
N ALA A 186 -17.42 13.47 -1.81
CA ALA A 186 -18.13 12.56 -0.90
C ALA A 186 -19.39 13.20 -0.31
N PHE A 187 -19.31 14.48 0.04
CA PHE A 187 -20.47 15.23 0.53
C PHE A 187 -21.56 15.39 -0.55
N ALA A 188 -21.19 15.66 -1.79
CA ALA A 188 -22.14 15.72 -2.89
C ALA A 188 -22.90 14.39 -3.07
N CYS A 189 -22.19 13.24 -2.96
CA CYS A 189 -22.81 11.92 -2.95
C CYS A 189 -23.76 11.74 -1.76
N TYR A 190 -23.33 12.12 -0.57
CA TYR A 190 -24.17 12.04 0.64
C TYR A 190 -25.45 12.83 0.49
N ILE A 191 -25.38 14.07 0.00
CA ILE A 191 -26.56 14.91 -0.26
C ILE A 191 -27.49 14.23 -1.26
N LYS A 192 -26.96 13.71 -2.37
CA LYS A 192 -27.74 13.00 -3.37
C LYS A 192 -28.51 11.81 -2.79
N ASP A 193 -27.84 11.01 -1.96
CA ASP A 193 -28.44 9.81 -1.38
C ASP A 193 -29.44 10.10 -0.25
N LYS A 194 -29.31 11.24 0.44
CA LYS A 194 -30.19 11.62 1.54
C LYS A 194 -31.40 12.45 1.13
N LEU A 195 -31.36 13.05 -0.03
CA LEU A 195 -32.52 13.79 -0.52
C LEU A 195 -33.65 12.82 -0.91
N PRO A 196 -34.90 13.10 -0.51
CA PRO A 196 -36.06 12.29 -0.88
C PRO A 196 -36.47 12.48 -2.36
N TYR A 197 -35.79 13.34 -3.09
CA TYR A 197 -35.99 13.62 -4.50
C TYR A 197 -34.67 13.85 -5.21
N THR A 198 -34.64 13.59 -6.51
CA THR A 198 -33.47 13.90 -7.33
C THR A 198 -33.40 15.39 -7.64
N SER A 199 -32.20 15.95 -7.48
CA SER A 199 -31.94 17.35 -7.87
C SER A 199 -30.63 17.41 -8.64
N ASP A 200 -30.75 17.53 -9.95
CA ASP A 200 -29.58 17.69 -10.83
C ASP A 200 -28.82 19.00 -10.53
N TYR A 201 -29.50 20.00 -10.01
CA TYR A 201 -28.88 21.26 -9.62
C TYR A 201 -27.97 21.11 -8.37
N LEU A 202 -28.42 20.36 -7.37
CA LEU A 202 -27.70 20.19 -6.11
C LEU A 202 -26.51 19.22 -6.23
N ALA A 203 -26.73 18.08 -6.83
CA ALA A 203 -25.76 16.97 -6.81
C ALA A 203 -25.76 16.13 -8.11
N GLY A 204 -26.09 16.74 -9.26
CA GLY A 204 -26.10 16.05 -10.55
C GLY A 204 -24.74 15.49 -10.97
N HIS A 205 -23.64 16.05 -10.47
CA HIS A 205 -22.29 15.56 -10.73
C HIS A 205 -21.91 14.28 -9.98
N ALA A 206 -22.65 13.95 -8.91
CA ALA A 206 -22.28 12.85 -8.01
C ALA A 206 -22.28 11.45 -8.67
N ASP A 207 -22.84 11.33 -9.88
CA ASP A 207 -22.81 10.10 -10.67
C ASP A 207 -21.96 10.23 -11.94
N CYS A 208 -21.34 11.38 -12.18
CA CYS A 208 -20.49 11.57 -13.36
C CYS A 208 -19.25 10.67 -13.25
N ALA A 209 -19.17 9.69 -14.15
CA ALA A 209 -17.93 8.97 -14.39
C ALA A 209 -17.09 9.83 -15.34
N LEU A 210 -15.95 10.32 -14.87
CA LEU A 210 -14.92 10.78 -15.79
C LEU A 210 -14.36 9.54 -16.49
N THR A 211 -14.55 9.49 -17.79
CA THR A 211 -13.94 8.47 -18.62
C THR A 211 -12.56 8.97 -19.02
N LEU A 212 -11.53 8.49 -18.32
CA LEU A 212 -10.16 8.69 -18.77
C LEU A 212 -9.81 7.53 -19.68
N VAL A 213 -9.49 7.85 -20.91
CA VAL A 213 -8.86 6.92 -21.85
C VAL A 213 -7.38 6.88 -21.53
N SER A 214 -6.99 6.05 -20.58
CA SER A 214 -5.59 5.77 -20.29
C SER A 214 -5.15 4.61 -21.20
N GLY A 215 -4.35 4.90 -22.22
CA GLY A 215 -4.02 3.87 -23.18
C GLY A 215 -2.58 3.84 -23.68
N LYS A 216 -1.74 3.06 -23.06
CA LYS A 216 -0.69 2.31 -23.80
C LYS A 216 -1.23 0.88 -24.01
N GLY A 217 -1.92 0.66 -25.14
CA GLY A 217 -2.34 -0.70 -25.51
C GLY A 217 -3.84 -0.94 -25.72
N GLY A 218 -4.70 0.07 -25.69
CA GLY A 218 -6.09 -0.06 -26.14
C GLY A 218 -7.13 -0.53 -25.11
N GLU A 219 -6.79 -0.72 -23.85
CA GLU A 219 -7.77 -0.91 -22.79
C GLU A 219 -8.23 0.45 -22.23
N MET A 220 -9.51 0.75 -22.44
CA MET A 220 -10.18 1.93 -21.87
C MET A 220 -10.56 1.62 -20.43
N GLU A 221 -9.94 2.29 -19.47
CA GLU A 221 -10.33 2.20 -18.07
C GLU A 221 -11.17 3.40 -17.66
N VAL A 222 -12.34 3.13 -17.05
CA VAL A 222 -13.26 4.14 -16.53
C VAL A 222 -12.89 4.47 -15.10
N LEU A 223 -12.31 5.64 -14.87
CA LEU A 223 -12.05 6.14 -13.52
C LEU A 223 -13.29 6.87 -12.98
N LYS A 224 -13.75 6.49 -11.81
CA LYS A 224 -14.87 7.12 -11.13
C LYS A 224 -14.36 8.19 -10.15
N ALA A 225 -14.75 9.44 -10.38
CA ALA A 225 -14.36 10.58 -9.56
C ALA A 225 -15.08 10.64 -8.20
N PHE A 226 -16.18 9.93 -8.05
CA PHE A 226 -17.03 9.92 -6.87
C PHE A 226 -17.05 8.53 -6.22
N PRO A 227 -17.27 8.43 -4.90
CA PRO A 227 -17.41 7.13 -4.24
C PRO A 227 -18.61 6.35 -4.79
N VAL A 228 -18.48 5.05 -4.92
CA VAL A 228 -19.52 4.15 -5.47
C VAL A 228 -19.66 2.89 -4.64
N GLY A 229 -20.83 2.22 -4.73
CA GLY A 229 -21.10 0.96 -4.04
C GLY A 229 -20.96 1.09 -2.52
N GLU A 230 -20.22 0.20 -1.90
CA GLU A 230 -20.01 0.18 -0.44
C GLU A 230 -19.15 1.35 0.09
N GLU A 231 -18.45 2.06 -0.78
CA GLU A 231 -17.63 3.22 -0.43
C GLU A 231 -18.44 4.53 -0.41
N ARG A 232 -19.70 4.49 -0.87
CA ARG A 232 -20.65 5.58 -0.90
C ARG A 232 -21.58 5.55 0.32
#